data_3e3519b82f25ee7e935e1caa8050919d
#
_entry.id   3e3519b82f25ee7e935e1caa8050919d
#
_cell.length_a   1.000
_cell.length_b   1.000
_cell.length_c   1.000
_cell.angle_alpha   90.00
_cell.angle_beta   90.00
_cell.angle_gamma   90.00
#
_symmetry.space_group_name_H-M   'P 1'
#
loop_
_entity.id
_entity.type
_entity.pdbx_description
1 polymer ?
#
loop_
_entity_poly.entity_id
_entity_poly.type
_entity_poly.pdbx_seq_one_letter_code
_entity_poly.pdbx_strand_id
1 'polypeptide(L)'
;MAQRHLNLGVVLPAMLGAAFLFLAVRWRQVAGWRRERTGRERLWRLGWVLLALWLASVFWFWGHLRGLGLAPAEVPPVRAIVVLGSGTLDGQPRPALAARLDTAAELARLQPSAWIAVCGGVDLGETESEAAIMARYLRERHGIAPDRLVLEAQSTSTELNLALSRPLLQARGVPADAPTAVVTSDFHLLRAVHIARRQGLAAVVPVGAPTPITTRYNAWLREYFALASSWALREL
;
A
#
# COMPACT_ATOMS: atom_id res chain seq x y z
N MET A 1 23.04 8.34 1.83
CA MET A 1 22.27 9.45 1.21
C MET A 1 20.86 9.01 0.99
N ALA A 2 19.86 9.60 1.67
CA ALA A 2 18.47 9.22 1.50
C ALA A 2 18.01 9.57 0.08
N GLN A 3 17.81 8.57 -0.76
CA GLN A 3 17.11 8.77 -2.04
C GLN A 3 15.70 9.30 -1.72
N ARG A 4 15.54 10.61 -1.87
CA ARG A 4 14.22 11.25 -1.86
C ARG A 4 13.52 10.83 -3.15
N HIS A 5 12.74 9.77 -3.08
CA HIS A 5 11.87 9.41 -4.19
C HIS A 5 10.82 10.51 -4.36
N LEU A 6 11.07 11.41 -5.32
CA LEU A 6 10.07 12.35 -5.79
C LEU A 6 8.94 11.53 -6.41
N ASN A 7 7.82 11.42 -5.71
CA ASN A 7 6.63 10.74 -6.21
C ASN A 7 5.42 11.69 -6.18
N LEU A 8 4.35 11.31 -6.84
CA LEU A 8 3.14 12.13 -6.96
C LEU A 8 2.58 12.59 -5.61
N GLY A 9 2.73 11.76 -4.57
CA GLY A 9 2.27 12.10 -3.22
C GLY A 9 3.04 13.25 -2.57
N VAL A 10 4.25 13.58 -3.04
CA VAL A 10 5.05 14.71 -2.55
C VAL A 10 5.02 15.87 -3.54
N VAL A 11 5.19 15.58 -4.83
CA VAL A 11 5.30 16.62 -5.88
C VAL A 11 4.01 17.39 -6.04
N LEU A 12 2.85 16.71 -6.07
CA LEU A 12 1.56 17.36 -6.32
C LEU A 12 1.16 18.34 -5.20
N PRO A 13 1.23 18.01 -3.90
CA PRO A 13 0.98 18.99 -2.83
C PRO A 13 1.95 20.18 -2.87
N ALA A 14 3.22 19.95 -3.19
CA ALA A 14 4.20 21.04 -3.33
C ALA A 14 3.86 21.97 -4.50
N MET A 15 3.46 21.43 -5.65
CA MET A 15 3.03 22.22 -6.81
C MET A 15 1.76 23.02 -6.52
N LEU A 16 0.77 22.41 -5.85
CA LEU A 16 -0.46 23.10 -5.43
C LEU A 16 -0.14 24.23 -4.44
N GLY A 17 0.73 23.97 -3.46
CA GLY A 17 1.19 24.99 -2.52
C GLY A 17 1.88 26.15 -3.22
N ALA A 18 2.78 25.89 -4.16
CA ALA A 18 3.44 26.91 -4.98
C ALA A 18 2.45 27.71 -5.82
N ALA A 19 1.46 27.05 -6.44
CA ALA A 19 0.41 27.70 -7.20
C ALA A 19 -0.44 28.62 -6.32
N PHE A 20 -0.84 28.20 -5.13
CA PHE A 20 -1.57 29.04 -4.20
C PHE A 20 -0.77 30.24 -3.69
N LEU A 21 0.53 30.03 -3.40
CA LEU A 21 1.42 31.15 -3.04
C LEU A 21 1.53 32.14 -4.18
N PHE A 22 1.71 31.67 -5.42
CA PHE A 22 1.73 32.54 -6.61
C PHE A 22 0.44 33.33 -6.75
N LEU A 23 -0.72 32.68 -6.61
CA LEU A 23 -2.03 33.34 -6.65
C LEU A 23 -2.19 34.39 -5.54
N ALA A 24 -1.72 34.09 -4.32
CA ALA A 24 -1.76 35.00 -3.18
C ALA A 24 -0.90 36.26 -3.44
N VAL A 25 0.36 36.08 -3.88
CA VAL A 25 1.27 37.19 -4.19
C VAL A 25 0.73 38.06 -5.34
N ARG A 26 0.14 37.42 -6.38
CA ARG A 26 -0.39 38.12 -7.56
C ARG A 26 -1.88 38.43 -7.48
N TRP A 27 -2.47 38.39 -6.27
CA TRP A 27 -3.92 38.48 -6.09
C TRP A 27 -4.56 39.69 -6.79
N ARG A 28 -3.92 40.88 -6.68
CA ARG A 28 -4.45 42.10 -7.32
C ARG A 28 -4.53 41.98 -8.86
N GLN A 29 -3.52 41.35 -9.47
CA GLN A 29 -3.47 41.12 -10.92
C GLN A 29 -4.50 40.08 -11.35
N VAL A 30 -4.62 38.98 -10.60
CA VAL A 30 -5.62 37.91 -10.81
C VAL A 30 -7.04 38.49 -10.69
N ALA A 31 -7.29 39.29 -9.66
CA ALA A 31 -8.59 39.92 -9.46
C ALA A 31 -8.94 40.89 -10.59
N GLY A 32 -7.99 41.68 -11.09
CA GLY A 32 -8.16 42.54 -12.27
C GLY A 32 -8.49 41.73 -13.52
N TRP A 33 -7.66 40.74 -13.84
CA TRP A 33 -7.84 39.86 -14.99
C TRP A 33 -9.22 39.15 -15.01
N ARG A 34 -9.71 38.71 -13.86
CA ARG A 34 -11.03 38.09 -13.71
C ARG A 34 -12.15 39.02 -14.09
N ARG A 35 -12.08 40.31 -13.66
CA ARG A 35 -13.14 41.31 -13.84
C ARG A 35 -13.27 41.82 -15.28
N GLU A 36 -12.21 41.67 -16.09
CA GLU A 36 -12.20 42.19 -17.46
C GLU A 36 -13.16 41.48 -18.41
N ARG A 37 -13.47 40.18 -18.17
CA ARG A 37 -14.37 39.39 -19.01
C ARG A 37 -15.14 38.36 -18.19
N THR A 38 -16.46 38.30 -18.41
CA THR A 38 -17.37 37.35 -17.75
C THR A 38 -16.94 35.88 -17.94
N GLY A 39 -16.33 35.53 -19.08
CA GLY A 39 -15.82 34.20 -19.34
C GLY A 39 -14.66 33.79 -18.41
N ARG A 40 -13.78 34.77 -18.05
CA ARG A 40 -12.65 34.52 -17.13
C ARG A 40 -13.13 34.24 -15.70
N GLU A 41 -14.18 34.95 -15.26
CA GLU A 41 -14.81 34.70 -13.97
C GLU A 41 -15.49 33.33 -13.93
N ARG A 42 -16.17 32.92 -15.01
CA ARG A 42 -16.73 31.55 -15.11
C ARG A 42 -15.64 30.47 -15.05
N LEU A 43 -14.53 30.65 -15.78
CA LEU A 43 -13.37 29.74 -15.76
C LEU A 43 -12.76 29.64 -14.36
N TRP A 44 -12.62 30.76 -13.66
CA TRP A 44 -12.12 30.81 -12.30
C TRP A 44 -13.03 30.02 -11.33
N ARG A 45 -14.33 30.24 -11.39
CA ARG A 45 -15.31 29.50 -10.57
C ARG A 45 -15.30 28.02 -10.90
N LEU A 46 -15.23 27.65 -12.20
CA LEU A 46 -15.12 26.27 -12.63
C LEU A 46 -13.85 25.62 -12.06
N GLY A 47 -12.71 26.31 -12.08
CA GLY A 47 -11.46 25.79 -11.49
C GLY A 47 -11.60 25.46 -10.00
N TRP A 48 -12.27 26.33 -9.23
CA TRP A 48 -12.54 26.07 -7.82
C TRP A 48 -13.52 24.92 -7.60
N VAL A 49 -14.56 24.80 -8.42
CA VAL A 49 -15.51 23.67 -8.35
C VAL A 49 -14.79 22.36 -8.65
N LEU A 50 -13.96 22.31 -9.70
CA LEU A 50 -13.20 21.11 -10.05
C LEU A 50 -12.21 20.74 -8.95
N LEU A 51 -11.52 21.72 -8.36
CA LEU A 51 -10.62 21.46 -7.22
C LEU A 51 -11.39 20.92 -6.02
N ALA A 52 -12.56 21.49 -5.70
CA ALA A 52 -13.39 21.01 -4.60
C ALA A 52 -13.90 19.59 -4.83
N LEU A 53 -14.35 19.26 -6.04
CA LEU A 53 -14.78 17.92 -6.43
C LEU A 53 -13.63 16.92 -6.35
N TRP A 54 -12.44 17.30 -6.82
CA TRP A 54 -11.24 16.47 -6.73
C TRP A 54 -10.86 16.22 -5.27
N LEU A 55 -10.80 17.24 -4.43
CA LEU A 55 -10.52 17.08 -2.99
C LEU A 55 -11.58 16.20 -2.32
N ALA A 56 -12.85 16.38 -2.63
CA ALA A 56 -13.93 15.54 -2.11
C ALA A 56 -13.72 14.07 -2.50
N SER A 57 -13.31 13.79 -3.75
CA SER A 57 -13.02 12.43 -4.21
C SER A 57 -11.81 11.80 -3.49
N VAL A 58 -10.76 12.60 -3.22
CA VAL A 58 -9.59 12.15 -2.44
C VAL A 58 -9.97 11.82 -1.00
N PHE A 59 -10.75 12.70 -0.33
CA PHE A 59 -11.19 12.46 1.04
C PHE A 59 -12.16 11.29 1.14
N TRP A 60 -13.06 11.13 0.18
CA TRP A 60 -13.94 9.97 0.10
C TRP A 60 -13.13 8.67 -0.04
N PHE A 61 -12.15 8.65 -0.94
CA PHE A 61 -11.24 7.53 -1.12
C PHE A 61 -10.48 7.19 0.17
N TRP A 62 -9.92 8.19 0.85
CA TRP A 62 -9.23 7.98 2.13
C TRP A 62 -10.14 7.46 3.23
N GLY A 63 -11.40 7.93 3.27
CA GLY A 63 -12.41 7.39 4.18
C GLY A 63 -12.70 5.91 3.89
N HIS A 64 -12.83 5.57 2.60
CA HIS A 64 -13.08 4.20 2.15
C HIS A 64 -11.93 3.25 2.49
N LEU A 65 -10.68 3.67 2.34
CA LEU A 65 -9.50 2.84 2.67
C LEU A 65 -9.49 2.37 4.14
N ARG A 66 -9.99 3.20 5.06
CA ARG A 66 -9.98 2.90 6.50
C ARG A 66 -10.87 1.71 6.90
N GLY A 67 -11.85 1.38 6.06
CA GLY A 67 -12.81 0.31 6.34
C GLY A 67 -12.56 -1.01 5.60
N LEU A 68 -11.49 -1.11 4.82
CA LEU A 68 -11.29 -2.25 3.91
C LEU A 68 -10.62 -3.47 4.54
N GLY A 69 -9.87 -3.31 5.62
CA GLY A 69 -9.11 -4.39 6.25
C GLY A 69 -9.70 -4.83 7.56
N LEU A 70 -9.64 -6.13 7.83
CA LEU A 70 -9.94 -6.67 9.15
C LEU A 70 -8.76 -6.43 10.11
N ALA A 71 -9.08 -6.18 11.38
CA ALA A 71 -8.09 -6.26 12.44
C ALA A 71 -7.72 -7.74 12.68
N PRO A 72 -6.50 -8.07 13.17
CA PRO A 72 -6.09 -9.46 13.39
C PRO A 72 -7.07 -10.30 14.20
N ALA A 73 -7.74 -9.70 15.19
CA ALA A 73 -8.74 -10.38 16.02
C ALA A 73 -10.06 -10.70 15.30
N GLU A 74 -10.35 -10.04 14.17
CA GLU A 74 -11.57 -10.21 13.37
C GLU A 74 -11.38 -11.22 12.23
N VAL A 75 -10.14 -11.68 12.01
CA VAL A 75 -9.79 -12.58 10.90
C VAL A 75 -10.35 -13.97 11.20
N PRO A 76 -11.18 -14.54 10.31
CA PRO A 76 -11.66 -15.91 10.44
C PRO A 76 -10.49 -16.90 10.35
N PRO A 77 -10.69 -18.19 10.70
CA PRO A 77 -9.64 -19.19 10.56
C PRO A 77 -9.05 -19.22 9.15
N VAL A 78 -7.73 -19.09 9.05
CA VAL A 78 -6.97 -19.12 7.78
C VAL A 78 -5.92 -20.22 7.78
N ARG A 79 -5.54 -20.70 6.60
CA ARG A 79 -4.51 -21.71 6.41
C ARG A 79 -3.14 -21.09 6.13
N ALA A 80 -3.13 -19.87 5.61
CA ALA A 80 -1.90 -19.12 5.32
C ALA A 80 -2.08 -17.62 5.58
N ILE A 81 -0.97 -16.99 5.91
CA ILE A 81 -0.78 -15.54 6.05
C ILE A 81 0.29 -15.14 5.03
N VAL A 82 -0.08 -14.39 4.01
CA VAL A 82 0.87 -13.86 3.01
C VAL A 82 1.17 -12.41 3.35
N VAL A 83 2.44 -12.11 3.65
CA VAL A 83 2.90 -10.77 3.98
C VAL A 83 3.61 -10.18 2.79
N LEU A 84 3.04 -9.11 2.22
CA LEU A 84 3.61 -8.44 1.05
C LEU A 84 4.76 -7.50 1.43
N GLY A 85 5.82 -7.50 0.65
CA GLY A 85 6.94 -6.60 0.77
C GLY A 85 6.58 -5.12 0.61
N SER A 86 7.42 -4.24 1.13
CA SER A 86 7.23 -2.77 1.08
C SER A 86 8.53 -1.98 1.10
N GLY A 87 9.65 -2.68 1.04
CA GLY A 87 11.00 -2.16 0.96
C GLY A 87 11.79 -2.22 2.27
N THR A 88 13.07 -2.43 2.08
CA THR A 88 14.09 -2.52 3.13
C THR A 88 15.09 -1.38 3.03
N LEU A 89 15.91 -1.19 4.05
CA LEU A 89 17.02 -0.25 4.07
C LEU A 89 18.06 -0.72 5.10
N ASP A 90 19.32 -0.85 4.66
CA ASP A 90 20.44 -1.26 5.51
C ASP A 90 20.14 -2.57 6.27
N GLY A 91 19.57 -3.56 5.56
CA GLY A 91 19.23 -4.86 6.11
C GLY A 91 18.09 -4.86 7.14
N GLN A 92 17.27 -3.79 7.20
CA GLN A 92 16.15 -3.63 8.11
C GLN A 92 14.84 -3.33 7.37
N PRO A 93 13.69 -3.77 7.88
CA PRO A 93 12.41 -3.39 7.30
C PRO A 93 12.16 -1.89 7.48
N ARG A 94 11.76 -1.20 6.41
CA ARG A 94 11.28 0.19 6.50
C ARG A 94 10.02 0.27 7.38
N PRO A 95 9.66 1.44 7.93
CA PRO A 95 8.56 1.55 8.90
C PRO A 95 7.23 0.97 8.42
N ALA A 96 6.90 1.08 7.13
CA ALA A 96 5.68 0.48 6.57
C ALA A 96 5.75 -1.05 6.53
N LEU A 97 6.92 -1.62 6.21
CA LEU A 97 7.15 -3.06 6.24
C LEU A 97 7.12 -3.58 7.67
N ALA A 98 7.79 -2.90 8.60
CA ALA A 98 7.75 -3.26 10.02
C ALA A 98 6.31 -3.33 10.56
N ALA A 99 5.46 -2.34 10.24
CA ALA A 99 4.05 -2.37 10.61
C ALA A 99 3.29 -3.58 10.04
N ARG A 100 3.58 -3.99 8.79
CA ARG A 100 3.00 -5.23 8.21
C ARG A 100 3.44 -6.46 8.97
N LEU A 101 4.72 -6.54 9.32
CA LEU A 101 5.28 -7.67 10.07
C LEU A 101 4.73 -7.75 11.48
N ASP A 102 4.57 -6.61 12.18
CA ASP A 102 3.96 -6.55 13.50
C ASP A 102 2.49 -7.03 13.45
N THR A 103 1.72 -6.58 12.44
CA THR A 103 0.34 -7.03 12.21
C THR A 103 0.27 -8.52 11.89
N ALA A 104 1.18 -9.02 11.04
CA ALA A 104 1.25 -10.43 10.70
C ALA A 104 1.63 -11.30 11.90
N ALA A 105 2.52 -10.84 12.77
CA ALA A 105 2.91 -11.54 13.99
C ALA A 105 1.76 -11.60 15.00
N GLU A 106 0.96 -10.54 15.13
CA GLU A 106 -0.25 -10.54 15.94
C GLU A 106 -1.24 -11.58 15.41
N LEU A 107 -1.52 -11.56 14.10
CA LEU A 107 -2.39 -12.55 13.46
C LEU A 107 -1.86 -13.97 13.62
N ALA A 108 -0.54 -14.19 13.49
CA ALA A 108 0.09 -15.49 13.62
C ALA A 108 -0.04 -16.11 15.02
N ARG A 109 -0.13 -15.28 16.06
CA ARG A 109 -0.40 -15.76 17.43
C ARG A 109 -1.86 -16.22 17.58
N LEU A 110 -2.80 -15.55 16.90
CA LEU A 110 -4.22 -15.92 16.89
C LEU A 110 -4.50 -17.12 15.97
N GLN A 111 -3.61 -17.38 15.02
CA GLN A 111 -3.71 -18.45 14.00
C GLN A 111 -2.49 -19.37 14.07
N PRO A 112 -2.27 -20.15 15.15
CA PRO A 112 -1.02 -20.88 15.38
C PRO A 112 -0.72 -21.97 14.34
N SER A 113 -1.73 -22.49 13.66
CA SER A 113 -1.60 -23.50 12.61
C SER A 113 -1.38 -22.92 11.20
N ALA A 114 -1.51 -21.61 11.01
CA ALA A 114 -1.33 -20.99 9.70
C ALA A 114 0.15 -20.89 9.31
N TRP A 115 0.45 -21.17 8.05
CA TRP A 115 1.74 -20.89 7.44
C TRP A 115 1.91 -19.39 7.22
N ILE A 116 3.14 -18.89 7.31
CA ILE A 116 3.42 -17.46 7.10
C ILE A 116 4.38 -17.35 5.92
N ALA A 117 3.87 -16.91 4.77
CA ALA A 117 4.67 -16.58 3.61
C ALA A 117 5.09 -15.11 3.66
N VAL A 118 6.41 -14.87 3.67
CA VAL A 118 7.01 -13.53 3.55
C VAL A 118 7.56 -13.36 2.15
N CYS A 119 7.19 -12.30 1.45
CA CYS A 119 7.40 -12.14 0.02
C CYS A 119 8.16 -10.86 -0.31
N GLY A 120 9.22 -10.99 -1.09
CA GLY A 120 10.00 -9.88 -1.61
C GLY A 120 11.40 -10.28 -2.00
N GLY A 121 11.82 -9.90 -3.21
CA GLY A 121 13.17 -10.12 -3.75
C GLY A 121 14.21 -9.20 -3.13
N VAL A 122 15.33 -9.02 -3.82
CA VAL A 122 16.41 -8.15 -3.36
C VAL A 122 16.12 -6.70 -3.77
N ASP A 123 16.03 -5.80 -2.81
CA ASP A 123 15.87 -4.38 -3.04
C ASP A 123 17.14 -3.74 -3.60
N LEU A 124 17.00 -2.63 -4.30
CA LEU A 124 18.12 -1.89 -4.86
C LEU A 124 19.08 -1.41 -3.74
N GLY A 125 20.33 -1.85 -3.81
CA GLY A 125 21.37 -1.53 -2.84
C GLY A 125 21.45 -2.48 -1.66
N GLU A 126 20.56 -3.49 -1.58
CA GLU A 126 20.61 -4.56 -0.60
C GLU A 126 21.36 -5.79 -1.17
N THR A 127 21.85 -6.65 -0.28
CA THR A 127 22.50 -7.92 -0.62
C THR A 127 21.65 -9.13 -0.23
N GLU A 128 20.63 -8.90 0.58
CA GLU A 128 19.71 -9.90 1.11
C GLU A 128 18.29 -9.63 0.58
N SER A 129 17.50 -10.66 0.34
CA SER A 129 16.12 -10.49 -0.10
C SER A 129 15.26 -9.88 1.01
N GLU A 130 14.27 -9.11 0.62
CA GLU A 130 13.27 -8.56 1.54
C GLU A 130 12.61 -9.69 2.34
N ALA A 131 12.31 -10.84 1.72
CA ALA A 131 11.77 -12.02 2.40
C ALA A 131 12.69 -12.55 3.52
N ALA A 132 14.00 -12.58 3.32
CA ALA A 132 14.95 -13.02 4.34
C ALA A 132 15.01 -12.03 5.52
N ILE A 133 15.02 -10.73 5.23
CA ILE A 133 14.97 -9.66 6.24
C ILE A 133 13.65 -9.74 7.03
N MET A 134 12.53 -9.95 6.36
CA MET A 134 11.22 -10.13 7.00
C MET A 134 11.18 -11.35 7.91
N ALA A 135 11.72 -12.48 7.46
CA ALA A 135 11.78 -13.71 8.25
C ALA A 135 12.68 -13.53 9.49
N ARG A 136 13.82 -12.86 9.35
CA ARG A 136 14.69 -12.51 10.47
C ARG A 136 13.95 -11.64 11.48
N TYR A 137 13.27 -10.58 11.03
CA TYR A 137 12.49 -9.69 11.90
C TYR A 137 11.41 -10.45 12.69
N LEU A 138 10.63 -11.31 12.02
CA LEU A 138 9.59 -12.10 12.68
C LEU A 138 10.15 -13.07 13.72
N ARG A 139 11.29 -13.69 13.46
CA ARG A 139 11.97 -14.59 14.40
C ARG A 139 12.51 -13.84 15.61
N GLU A 140 13.29 -12.79 15.38
CA GLU A 140 14.04 -12.11 16.43
C GLU A 140 13.15 -11.24 17.31
N ARG A 141 12.19 -10.53 16.70
CA ARG A 141 11.32 -9.59 17.41
C ARG A 141 10.06 -10.23 17.97
N HIS A 142 9.52 -11.22 17.26
CA HIS A 142 8.21 -11.80 17.58
C HIS A 142 8.26 -13.27 17.99
N GLY A 143 9.41 -13.91 17.92
CA GLY A 143 9.60 -15.31 18.30
C GLY A 143 8.88 -16.31 17.39
N ILE A 144 8.60 -15.92 16.14
CA ILE A 144 7.96 -16.83 15.18
C ILE A 144 8.94 -17.95 14.83
N ALA A 145 8.50 -19.21 14.98
CA ALA A 145 9.30 -20.38 14.70
C ALA A 145 9.66 -20.47 13.20
N PRO A 146 10.93 -20.79 12.86
CA PRO A 146 11.41 -20.83 11.47
C PRO A 146 10.64 -21.81 10.58
N ASP A 147 10.18 -22.92 11.15
CA ASP A 147 9.43 -23.96 10.47
C ASP A 147 8.02 -23.52 10.03
N ARG A 148 7.50 -22.44 10.61
CA ARG A 148 6.25 -21.80 10.17
C ARG A 148 6.44 -20.81 9.02
N LEU A 149 7.68 -20.46 8.67
CA LEU A 149 7.98 -19.43 7.67
C LEU A 149 8.21 -20.05 6.29
N VAL A 150 7.61 -19.43 5.28
CA VAL A 150 7.83 -19.72 3.86
C VAL A 150 8.39 -18.45 3.23
N LEU A 151 9.57 -18.54 2.62
CA LEU A 151 10.25 -17.39 2.04
C LEU A 151 10.07 -17.39 0.53
N GLU A 152 9.46 -16.33 -0.01
CA GLU A 152 9.40 -16.04 -1.43
C GLU A 152 10.37 -14.87 -1.71
N ALA A 153 11.52 -15.16 -2.31
CA ALA A 153 12.67 -14.25 -2.39
C ALA A 153 12.98 -13.76 -3.83
N GLN A 154 12.08 -13.96 -4.80
CA GLN A 154 12.35 -13.66 -6.21
C GLN A 154 11.47 -12.54 -6.77
N SER A 155 10.40 -12.22 -6.08
CA SER A 155 9.41 -11.25 -6.57
C SER A 155 9.93 -9.81 -6.58
N THR A 156 9.55 -9.07 -7.62
CA THR A 156 9.84 -7.65 -7.79
C THR A 156 8.57 -6.79 -7.89
N SER A 157 7.40 -7.43 -7.73
CA SER A 157 6.10 -6.75 -7.78
C SER A 157 5.09 -7.45 -6.87
N THR A 158 3.98 -6.76 -6.55
CA THR A 158 2.88 -7.34 -5.78
C THR A 158 2.28 -8.56 -6.47
N GLU A 159 2.20 -8.53 -7.79
CA GLU A 159 1.71 -9.65 -8.59
C GLU A 159 2.61 -10.89 -8.42
N LEU A 160 3.91 -10.71 -8.55
CA LEU A 160 4.89 -11.79 -8.36
C LEU A 160 4.92 -12.28 -6.91
N ASN A 161 4.81 -11.40 -5.91
CA ASN A 161 4.68 -11.81 -4.51
C ASN A 161 3.58 -12.88 -4.33
N LEU A 162 2.43 -12.64 -4.92
CA LEU A 162 1.26 -13.52 -4.80
C LEU A 162 1.37 -14.75 -5.71
N ALA A 163 1.83 -14.58 -6.94
CA ALA A 163 2.00 -15.66 -7.88
C ALA A 163 3.04 -16.69 -7.40
N LEU A 164 4.18 -16.23 -6.90
CA LEU A 164 5.29 -17.09 -6.49
C LEU A 164 5.11 -17.68 -5.08
N SER A 165 4.40 -16.98 -4.17
CA SER A 165 4.13 -17.54 -2.82
C SER A 165 3.17 -18.73 -2.86
N ARG A 166 2.24 -18.74 -3.82
CA ARG A 166 1.21 -19.77 -3.93
C ARG A 166 1.77 -21.19 -4.09
N PRO A 167 2.65 -21.52 -5.06
CA PRO A 167 3.23 -22.86 -5.16
C PRO A 167 4.05 -23.26 -3.92
N LEU A 168 4.70 -22.30 -3.26
CA LEU A 168 5.45 -22.58 -2.04
C LEU A 168 4.50 -22.96 -0.89
N LEU A 169 3.35 -22.33 -0.76
CA LEU A 169 2.32 -22.67 0.21
C LEU A 169 1.68 -24.04 -0.12
N GLN A 170 1.43 -24.31 -1.39
CA GLN A 170 0.90 -25.62 -1.84
C GLN A 170 1.86 -26.77 -1.49
N ALA A 171 3.16 -26.56 -1.64
CA ALA A 171 4.19 -27.53 -1.21
C ALA A 171 4.18 -27.78 0.31
N ARG A 172 3.58 -26.88 1.09
CA ARG A 172 3.34 -27.03 2.54
C ARG A 172 1.96 -27.57 2.90
N GLY A 173 1.22 -28.07 1.89
CA GLY A 173 -0.11 -28.65 2.10
C GLY A 173 -1.24 -27.63 2.27
N VAL A 174 -1.04 -26.37 1.83
CA VAL A 174 -2.11 -25.36 1.80
C VAL A 174 -2.86 -25.48 0.47
N PRO A 175 -4.14 -25.87 0.45
CA PRO A 175 -4.94 -25.95 -0.77
C PRO A 175 -5.06 -24.59 -1.49
N ALA A 176 -5.21 -24.60 -2.81
CA ALA A 176 -5.29 -23.38 -3.60
C ALA A 176 -6.53 -22.50 -3.27
N ASP A 177 -7.58 -23.13 -2.80
CA ASP A 177 -8.85 -22.52 -2.40
C ASP A 177 -8.94 -22.21 -0.89
N ALA A 178 -7.89 -22.54 -0.13
CA ALA A 178 -7.88 -22.33 1.31
C ALA A 178 -7.94 -20.85 1.67
N PRO A 179 -8.68 -20.47 2.75
CA PRO A 179 -8.69 -19.12 3.25
C PRO A 179 -7.27 -18.63 3.55
N THR A 180 -6.87 -17.54 2.89
CA THR A 180 -5.53 -16.96 2.97
C THR A 180 -5.62 -15.50 3.35
N ALA A 181 -5.01 -15.12 4.47
CA ALA A 181 -4.89 -13.73 4.88
C ALA A 181 -3.80 -13.05 4.06
N VAL A 182 -4.12 -11.93 3.43
CA VAL A 182 -3.14 -11.07 2.74
C VAL A 182 -2.89 -9.83 3.59
N VAL A 183 -1.71 -9.77 4.20
CA VAL A 183 -1.27 -8.67 5.07
C VAL A 183 -0.50 -7.66 4.24
N THR A 184 -1.02 -6.45 4.19
CA THR A 184 -0.36 -5.30 3.54
C THR A 184 -0.75 -4.00 4.23
N SER A 185 -0.17 -2.87 3.84
CA SER A 185 -0.56 -1.57 4.40
C SER A 185 -1.99 -1.21 4.01
N ASP A 186 -2.70 -0.51 4.88
CA ASP A 186 -4.10 -0.08 4.72
C ASP A 186 -4.37 0.56 3.35
N PHE A 187 -3.49 1.45 2.88
CA PHE A 187 -3.64 2.13 1.59
C PHE A 187 -3.56 1.20 0.38
N HIS A 188 -2.81 0.09 0.50
CA HIS A 188 -2.54 -0.83 -0.62
C HIS A 188 -3.54 -1.98 -0.72
N LEU A 189 -4.39 -2.14 0.29
CA LEU A 189 -5.20 -3.33 0.49
C LEU A 189 -6.16 -3.61 -0.67
N LEU A 190 -6.83 -2.56 -1.17
CA LEU A 190 -7.79 -2.70 -2.28
C LEU A 190 -7.13 -3.33 -3.51
N ARG A 191 -5.99 -2.79 -3.94
CA ARG A 191 -5.25 -3.28 -5.10
C ARG A 191 -4.65 -4.66 -4.84
N ALA A 192 -4.10 -4.91 -3.66
CA ALA A 192 -3.53 -6.21 -3.30
C ALA A 192 -4.57 -7.34 -3.34
N VAL A 193 -5.80 -7.09 -2.86
CA VAL A 193 -6.90 -8.07 -2.91
C VAL A 193 -7.31 -8.37 -4.36
N HIS A 194 -7.43 -7.36 -5.21
CA HIS A 194 -7.72 -7.57 -6.63
C HIS A 194 -6.66 -8.42 -7.31
N ILE A 195 -5.38 -8.09 -7.11
CA ILE A 195 -4.27 -8.86 -7.66
C ILE A 195 -4.29 -10.30 -7.11
N ALA A 196 -4.50 -10.49 -5.80
CA ALA A 196 -4.55 -11.81 -5.18
C ALA A 196 -5.61 -12.71 -5.81
N ARG A 197 -6.81 -12.18 -6.05
CA ARG A 197 -7.88 -12.91 -6.73
C ARG A 197 -7.51 -13.26 -8.17
N ARG A 198 -6.88 -12.36 -8.91
CA ARG A 198 -6.38 -12.61 -10.28
C ARG A 198 -5.29 -13.67 -10.31
N GLN A 199 -4.44 -13.72 -9.27
CA GLN A 199 -3.43 -14.77 -9.13
C GLN A 199 -3.98 -16.10 -8.61
N GLY A 200 -5.32 -16.21 -8.50
CA GLY A 200 -6.00 -17.46 -8.20
C GLY A 200 -6.08 -17.81 -6.71
N LEU A 201 -5.94 -16.83 -5.80
CA LEU A 201 -6.33 -16.99 -4.41
C LEU A 201 -7.86 -16.80 -4.31
N ALA A 202 -8.60 -17.90 -4.17
CA ALA A 202 -10.05 -17.86 -4.21
C ALA A 202 -10.66 -17.23 -2.93
N ALA A 203 -10.10 -17.53 -1.76
CA ALA A 203 -10.58 -17.08 -0.46
C ALA A 203 -9.59 -16.11 0.21
N VAL A 204 -9.52 -14.87 -0.30
CA VAL A 204 -8.65 -13.81 0.23
C VAL A 204 -9.30 -13.11 1.40
N VAL A 205 -8.62 -13.10 2.55
CA VAL A 205 -9.00 -12.34 3.74
C VAL A 205 -8.07 -11.10 3.83
N PRO A 206 -8.61 -9.88 3.65
CA PRO A 206 -7.80 -8.67 3.67
C PRO A 206 -7.41 -8.27 5.10
N VAL A 207 -6.12 -8.05 5.36
CA VAL A 207 -5.62 -7.59 6.67
C VAL A 207 -4.77 -6.34 6.48
N GLY A 208 -5.24 -5.23 7.01
CA GLY A 208 -4.63 -3.92 6.84
C GLY A 208 -3.67 -3.55 7.97
N ALA A 209 -2.37 -3.47 7.68
CA ALA A 209 -1.42 -2.90 8.62
C ALA A 209 -1.50 -1.36 8.61
N PRO A 210 -1.44 -0.68 9.78
CA PRO A 210 -1.54 0.76 9.85
C PRO A 210 -0.34 1.43 9.18
N THR A 211 -0.61 2.40 8.28
CA THR A 211 0.47 3.17 7.68
C THR A 211 1.04 4.17 8.69
N PRO A 212 2.38 4.24 8.87
CA PRO A 212 3.01 5.23 9.72
C PRO A 212 2.62 6.65 9.36
N ILE A 213 2.34 7.49 10.37
CA ILE A 213 1.83 8.86 10.17
C ILE A 213 2.74 9.72 9.29
N THR A 214 4.05 9.50 9.36
CA THR A 214 5.07 10.25 8.60
C THR A 214 4.99 10.02 7.09
N THR A 215 4.41 8.89 6.65
CA THR A 215 4.31 8.52 5.23
C THR A 215 2.86 8.35 4.76
N ARG A 216 1.89 8.39 5.68
CA ARG A 216 0.49 8.05 5.43
C ARG A 216 -0.12 8.83 4.28
N TYR A 217 -0.14 10.14 4.37
CA TYR A 217 -0.84 10.98 3.37
C TYR A 217 -0.16 10.93 2.00
N ASN A 218 1.16 10.81 1.97
CA ASN A 218 1.92 10.61 0.75
C ASN A 218 1.58 9.24 0.09
N ALA A 219 1.59 8.17 0.89
CA ALA A 219 1.27 6.83 0.41
C ALA A 219 -0.19 6.74 -0.08
N TRP A 220 -1.14 7.31 0.66
CA TRP A 220 -2.56 7.32 0.31
C TRP A 220 -2.85 8.13 -0.95
N LEU A 221 -2.21 9.29 -1.13
CA LEU A 221 -2.36 10.10 -2.34
C LEU A 221 -1.73 9.40 -3.55
N ARG A 222 -0.57 8.76 -3.39
CA ARG A 222 0.05 7.94 -4.44
C ARG A 222 -0.87 6.80 -4.86
N GLU A 223 -1.49 6.11 -3.90
CA GLU A 223 -2.38 4.99 -4.18
C GLU A 223 -3.68 5.42 -4.88
N TYR A 224 -4.20 6.63 -4.55
CA TYR A 224 -5.33 7.21 -5.27
C TYR A 224 -5.06 7.29 -6.78
N PHE A 225 -3.88 7.76 -7.18
CA PHE A 225 -3.51 7.82 -8.59
C PHE A 225 -3.15 6.44 -9.17
N ALA A 226 -2.49 5.59 -8.39
CA ALA A 226 -2.17 4.23 -8.82
C ALA A 226 -3.44 3.42 -9.12
N LEU A 227 -4.46 3.52 -8.29
CA LEU A 227 -5.74 2.84 -8.50
C LEU A 227 -6.45 3.39 -9.76
N ALA A 228 -6.46 4.73 -9.93
CA ALA A 228 -7.04 5.36 -11.11
C ALA A 228 -6.34 4.93 -12.41
N SER A 229 -4.99 4.82 -12.39
CA SER A 229 -4.24 4.34 -13.56
C SER A 229 -4.48 2.86 -13.83
N SER A 230 -4.49 2.01 -12.82
CA SER A 230 -4.76 0.58 -12.99
C SER A 230 -6.17 0.32 -13.49
N TRP A 231 -7.15 1.12 -13.06
CA TRP A 231 -8.51 1.06 -13.61
C TRP A 231 -8.54 1.47 -15.09
N ALA A 232 -7.86 2.56 -15.46
CA ALA A 232 -7.82 3.04 -16.84
C ALA A 232 -7.10 2.06 -17.77
N LEU A 233 -6.08 1.35 -17.27
CA LEU A 233 -5.32 0.33 -17.99
C LEU A 233 -6.00 -1.07 -17.96
N ARG A 234 -7.16 -1.19 -17.30
CA ARG A 234 -7.89 -2.45 -17.11
C ARG A 234 -7.07 -3.55 -16.42
N GLU A 235 -6.21 -3.13 -15.48
CA GLU A 235 -5.39 -4.03 -14.66
C GLU A 235 -6.11 -4.46 -13.37
N LEU A 236 -7.26 -3.86 -13.07
CA LEU A 236 -8.12 -4.16 -11.92
C LEU A 236 -9.35 -4.95 -12.32
#